data_45fedf2f86c38d935f30f587e264b81f
#
_entry.id   45fedf2f86c38d935f30f587e264b81f
#
_cell.length_a   1.000
_cell.length_b   1.000
_cell.length_c   1.000
_cell.angle_alpha   90.00
_cell.angle_beta   90.00
_cell.angle_gamma   90.00
#
_symmetry.space_group_name_H-M   'P 1'
#
loop_
_entity.id
_entity.type
_entity.pdbx_description
1 polymer ?
#
loop_
_entity_poly.entity_id
_entity_poly.type
_entity_poly.pdbx_seq_one_letter_code
_entity_poly.pdbx_strand_id
1 'polypeptide(L)'
;WTGYDSVSDRKIKNKTKKMISLILRRKIIMTMGTVLALTGAALAVILAGMGSAYGVGVAGQAASGVVSEDPSKFAKVLIMQLLPGTQGIYGLLVGFIALSKIGLLSGSPAELSLNTGLMILAACLPIGIVGLVSGMHQGKTAVSAIGIIVKKPDQFGKAMLFPAMVETYAILALLVSILAVNGVPVN
;
A
#
# COMPACT_ATOMS: atom_id res chain seq x y z
N TRP A 1 -35.03 -2.92 -57.95
CA TRP A 1 -35.27 -2.47 -56.57
C TRP A 1 -34.62 -3.41 -55.53
N THR A 2 -33.35 -3.79 -55.67
CA THR A 2 -32.67 -4.72 -54.75
C THR A 2 -31.28 -4.23 -54.31
N GLY A 3 -30.92 -2.99 -54.62
CA GLY A 3 -29.58 -2.45 -54.32
C GLY A 3 -29.43 -1.65 -53.01
N TYR A 4 -30.53 -1.21 -52.39
CA TYR A 4 -30.47 -0.29 -51.23
C TYR A 4 -30.30 -1.04 -49.91
N ASP A 5 -30.77 -2.27 -49.80
CA ASP A 5 -30.66 -3.06 -48.54
C ASP A 5 -29.26 -3.58 -48.25
N SER A 6 -28.44 -3.82 -49.27
CA SER A 6 -27.12 -4.44 -49.08
C SER A 6 -26.05 -3.53 -48.45
N VAL A 7 -26.19 -2.21 -48.62
CA VAL A 7 -25.23 -1.22 -48.08
C VAL A 7 -25.55 -0.87 -46.63
N SER A 8 -26.84 -0.79 -46.28
CA SER A 8 -27.29 -0.56 -44.91
C SER A 8 -26.96 -1.75 -44.01
N ASP A 9 -27.20 -2.97 -44.47
CA ASP A 9 -26.87 -4.21 -43.74
C ASP A 9 -25.36 -4.39 -43.52
N ARG A 10 -24.54 -4.01 -44.49
CA ARG A 10 -23.07 -4.05 -44.31
C ARG A 10 -22.57 -3.02 -43.26
N LYS A 11 -23.17 -1.83 -43.24
CA LYS A 11 -22.82 -0.80 -42.23
C LYS A 11 -23.24 -1.24 -40.84
N ILE A 12 -24.43 -1.84 -40.69
CA ILE A 12 -24.92 -2.35 -39.42
C ILE A 12 -24.03 -3.53 -38.95
N LYS A 13 -23.75 -4.50 -39.80
CA LYS A 13 -22.85 -5.63 -39.50
C LYS A 13 -21.46 -5.18 -39.08
N ASN A 14 -20.86 -4.16 -39.73
CA ASN A 14 -19.57 -3.63 -39.38
C ASN A 14 -19.60 -2.86 -38.04
N LYS A 15 -20.69 -2.13 -37.77
CA LYS A 15 -20.89 -1.43 -36.49
C LYS A 15 -21.06 -2.43 -35.34
N THR A 16 -21.80 -3.49 -35.55
CA THR A 16 -22.03 -4.58 -34.59
C THR A 16 -20.72 -5.36 -34.33
N LYS A 17 -19.97 -5.73 -35.37
CA LYS A 17 -18.63 -6.34 -35.22
C LYS A 17 -17.67 -5.45 -34.43
N LYS A 18 -17.68 -4.16 -34.72
CA LYS A 18 -16.83 -3.19 -34.00
C LYS A 18 -17.26 -3.06 -32.54
N MET A 19 -18.57 -3.03 -32.25
CA MET A 19 -19.08 -3.02 -30.87
C MET A 19 -18.77 -4.32 -30.13
N ILE A 20 -18.98 -5.48 -30.77
CA ILE A 20 -18.64 -6.78 -30.17
C ILE A 20 -17.14 -6.88 -29.91
N SER A 21 -16.28 -6.42 -30.82
CA SER A 21 -14.83 -6.39 -30.61
C SER A 21 -14.41 -5.43 -29.48
N LEU A 22 -15.12 -4.32 -29.31
CA LEU A 22 -14.91 -3.38 -28.20
C LEU A 22 -15.38 -3.96 -26.86
N ILE A 23 -16.51 -4.69 -26.87
CA ILE A 23 -17.03 -5.38 -25.68
C ILE A 23 -16.13 -6.56 -25.30
N LEU A 24 -15.63 -7.33 -26.29
CA LEU A 24 -14.69 -8.42 -26.07
C LEU A 24 -13.30 -7.90 -25.61
N ARG A 25 -12.85 -6.74 -26.08
CA ARG A 25 -11.65 -6.08 -25.57
C ARG A 25 -11.80 -5.56 -24.15
N ARG A 26 -13.02 -5.28 -23.67
CA ARG A 26 -13.33 -4.95 -22.27
C ARG A 26 -13.41 -6.18 -21.36
N LYS A 27 -13.32 -7.38 -21.88
CA LYS A 27 -13.14 -8.56 -21.05
C LYS A 27 -11.76 -8.45 -20.44
N ILE A 28 -11.69 -8.04 -19.18
CA ILE A 28 -10.46 -8.03 -18.38
C ILE A 28 -9.93 -9.47 -18.42
N ILE A 29 -9.01 -9.75 -19.32
CA ILE A 29 -8.30 -11.03 -19.35
C ILE A 29 -7.31 -10.95 -18.20
N MET A 30 -7.74 -11.42 -17.04
CA MET A 30 -6.87 -11.57 -15.88
C MET A 30 -5.87 -12.67 -16.18
N THR A 31 -4.69 -12.30 -16.66
CA THR A 31 -3.58 -13.25 -16.81
C THR A 31 -3.04 -13.65 -15.42
N MET A 32 -2.37 -14.79 -15.34
CA MET A 32 -1.69 -15.19 -14.11
C MET A 32 -0.68 -14.12 -13.65
N GLY A 33 -0.01 -13.43 -14.58
CA GLY A 33 0.86 -12.31 -14.29
C GLY A 33 0.12 -11.14 -13.61
N THR A 34 -1.06 -10.79 -14.10
CA THR A 34 -1.90 -9.75 -13.48
C THR A 34 -2.35 -10.14 -12.07
N VAL A 35 -2.74 -11.40 -11.86
CA VAL A 35 -3.12 -11.91 -10.52
C VAL A 35 -1.95 -11.81 -9.54
N LEU A 36 -0.73 -12.19 -9.96
CA LEU A 36 0.46 -12.10 -9.12
C LEU A 36 0.82 -10.63 -8.79
N ALA A 37 0.73 -9.73 -9.75
CA ALA A 37 0.96 -8.31 -9.51
C ALA A 37 -0.05 -7.72 -8.50
N LEU A 38 -1.34 -8.08 -8.63
CA LEU A 38 -2.39 -7.71 -7.68
C LEU A 38 -2.11 -8.27 -6.28
N THR A 39 -1.68 -9.53 -6.21
CA THR A 39 -1.29 -10.16 -4.95
C THR A 39 -0.13 -9.42 -4.30
N GLY A 40 0.88 -9.02 -5.07
CA GLY A 40 2.01 -8.22 -4.59
C GLY A 40 1.55 -6.88 -4.00
N ALA A 41 0.72 -6.13 -4.74
CA ALA A 41 0.17 -4.87 -4.28
C ALA A 41 -0.66 -5.04 -2.98
N ALA A 42 -1.50 -6.09 -2.92
CA ALA A 42 -2.28 -6.41 -1.74
C ALA A 42 -1.39 -6.77 -0.53
N LEU A 43 -0.35 -7.58 -0.73
CA LEU A 43 0.58 -7.95 0.35
C LEU A 43 1.34 -6.74 0.90
N ALA A 44 1.77 -5.79 0.05
CA ALA A 44 2.39 -4.55 0.52
C ALA A 44 1.46 -3.80 1.49
N VAL A 45 0.18 -3.65 1.13
CA VAL A 45 -0.82 -2.96 1.96
C VAL A 45 -1.15 -3.73 3.23
N ILE A 46 -1.46 -5.03 3.08
CA ILE A 46 -1.93 -5.87 4.19
C ILE A 46 -0.85 -6.00 5.27
N LEU A 47 0.36 -6.41 4.88
CA LEU A 47 1.42 -6.70 5.85
C LEU A 47 1.88 -5.44 6.57
N ALA A 48 2.17 -4.36 5.84
CA ALA A 48 2.56 -3.08 6.45
C ALA A 48 1.43 -2.49 7.31
N GLY A 49 0.17 -2.60 6.85
CA GLY A 49 -1.02 -2.19 7.59
C GLY A 49 -1.22 -2.96 8.89
N MET A 50 -1.00 -4.28 8.87
CA MET A 50 -1.04 -5.11 10.09
C MET A 50 0.02 -4.69 11.11
N GLY A 51 1.25 -4.39 10.65
CA GLY A 51 2.32 -3.87 11.51
C GLY A 51 1.93 -2.56 12.19
N SER A 52 1.39 -1.63 11.40
CA SER A 52 0.90 -0.34 11.90
C SER A 52 -0.29 -0.50 12.85
N ALA A 53 -1.27 -1.32 12.51
CA ALA A 53 -2.43 -1.56 13.37
C ALA A 53 -2.03 -2.10 14.74
N TYR A 54 -1.12 -3.08 14.77
CA TYR A 54 -0.57 -3.60 16.00
C TYR A 54 0.19 -2.51 16.79
N GLY A 55 1.11 -1.79 16.12
CA GLY A 55 1.95 -0.79 16.77
C GLY A 55 1.17 0.38 17.35
N VAL A 56 0.23 0.93 16.58
CA VAL A 56 -0.69 1.99 17.04
C VAL A 56 -1.57 1.51 18.20
N GLY A 57 -2.02 0.24 18.12
CA GLY A 57 -2.86 -0.36 19.17
C GLY A 57 -2.14 -0.47 20.51
N VAL A 58 -0.93 -1.03 20.55
CA VAL A 58 -0.18 -1.17 21.81
C VAL A 58 0.27 0.18 22.37
N ALA A 59 0.69 1.11 21.50
CA ALA A 59 1.03 2.47 21.92
C ALA A 59 -0.19 3.23 22.45
N GLY A 60 -1.36 3.03 21.83
CA GLY A 60 -2.63 3.63 22.25
C GLY A 60 -3.11 3.15 23.61
N GLN A 61 -2.93 1.87 23.92
CA GLN A 61 -3.23 1.33 25.25
C GLN A 61 -2.37 2.01 26.33
N ALA A 62 -1.08 2.18 26.10
CA ALA A 62 -0.20 2.88 27.03
C ALA A 62 -0.56 4.38 27.13
N ALA A 63 -0.84 5.02 25.98
CA ALA A 63 -1.23 6.43 25.93
C ALA A 63 -2.52 6.71 26.70
N SER A 64 -3.56 5.87 26.52
CA SER A 64 -4.85 6.03 27.20
C SER A 64 -4.72 5.88 28.72
N GLY A 65 -3.87 4.95 29.20
CA GLY A 65 -3.56 4.83 30.63
C GLY A 65 -2.96 6.11 31.22
N VAL A 66 -2.03 6.73 30.49
CA VAL A 66 -1.41 8.00 30.94
C VAL A 66 -2.42 9.13 30.94
N VAL A 67 -3.28 9.24 29.92
CA VAL A 67 -4.26 10.34 29.83
C VAL A 67 -5.36 10.22 30.88
N SER A 68 -5.69 8.99 31.31
CA SER A 68 -6.64 8.78 32.40
C SER A 68 -6.16 9.30 33.76
N GLU A 69 -4.82 9.29 33.99
CA GLU A 69 -4.21 9.82 35.20
C GLU A 69 -3.85 11.30 35.07
N ASP A 70 -3.35 11.71 33.91
CA ASP A 70 -2.90 13.08 33.64
C ASP A 70 -3.29 13.53 32.22
N PRO A 71 -4.48 14.15 32.05
CA PRO A 71 -4.96 14.64 30.75
C PRO A 71 -4.05 15.69 30.10
N SER A 72 -3.20 16.38 30.87
CA SER A 72 -2.29 17.41 30.33
C SER A 72 -1.22 16.83 29.39
N LYS A 73 -0.96 15.52 29.45
CA LYS A 73 0.02 14.80 28.64
C LYS A 73 -0.55 14.33 27.30
N PHE A 74 -1.86 14.50 27.04
CA PHE A 74 -2.56 13.98 25.86
C PHE A 74 -1.80 14.21 24.56
N ALA A 75 -1.44 15.44 24.24
CA ALA A 75 -0.77 15.76 22.97
C ALA A 75 0.55 15.02 22.76
N LYS A 76 1.36 14.90 23.83
CA LYS A 76 2.66 14.24 23.77
C LYS A 76 2.53 12.73 23.55
N VAL A 77 1.62 12.07 24.28
CA VAL A 77 1.43 10.62 24.15
C VAL A 77 0.69 10.25 22.86
N LEU A 78 -0.18 11.13 22.36
CA LEU A 78 -0.84 10.95 21.07
C LEU A 78 0.16 10.90 19.91
N ILE A 79 1.15 11.79 19.91
CA ILE A 79 2.21 11.77 18.90
C ILE A 79 2.97 10.43 18.93
N MET A 80 3.29 9.91 20.12
CA MET A 80 3.92 8.59 20.25
C MET A 80 3.06 7.46 19.70
N GLN A 81 1.73 7.54 19.89
CA GLN A 81 0.80 6.56 19.35
C GLN A 81 0.72 6.59 17.82
N LEU A 82 0.83 7.78 17.20
CA LEU A 82 0.71 7.94 15.76
C LEU A 82 1.93 7.44 14.98
N LEU A 83 3.13 7.47 15.58
CA LEU A 83 4.37 7.09 14.90
C LEU A 83 4.30 5.70 14.24
N PRO A 84 3.86 4.62 14.91
CA PRO A 84 3.82 3.30 14.28
C PRO A 84 2.73 3.16 13.18
N GLY A 85 2.00 4.22 12.86
CA GLY A 85 1.02 4.26 11.77
C GLY A 85 1.63 4.44 10.37
N THR A 86 2.85 4.96 10.29
CA THR A 86 3.49 5.38 9.03
C THR A 86 3.76 4.23 8.08
N GLN A 87 4.10 3.03 8.58
CA GLN A 87 4.38 1.86 7.74
C GLN A 87 3.16 1.43 6.92
N GLY A 88 1.95 1.53 7.48
CA GLY A 88 0.71 1.26 6.74
C GLY A 88 0.52 2.21 5.56
N ILE A 89 0.86 3.50 5.74
CA ILE A 89 0.84 4.50 4.67
C ILE A 89 1.88 4.16 3.60
N TYR A 90 3.08 3.72 3.98
CA TYR A 90 4.13 3.31 3.04
C TYR A 90 3.71 2.10 2.21
N GLY A 91 3.11 1.08 2.84
CA GLY A 91 2.57 -0.08 2.13
C GLY A 91 1.46 0.29 1.15
N LEU A 92 0.54 1.20 1.57
CA LEU A 92 -0.52 1.72 0.72
C LEU A 92 0.06 2.47 -0.50
N LEU A 93 1.08 3.30 -0.30
CA LEU A 93 1.74 4.05 -1.37
C LEU A 93 2.34 3.11 -2.43
N VAL A 94 3.08 2.07 -2.01
CA VAL A 94 3.65 1.07 -2.93
C VAL A 94 2.56 0.28 -3.64
N GLY A 95 1.52 -0.14 -2.92
CA GLY A 95 0.38 -0.82 -3.52
C GLY A 95 -0.31 0.04 -4.58
N PHE A 96 -0.54 1.32 -4.31
CA PHE A 96 -1.11 2.28 -5.25
C PHE A 96 -0.23 2.46 -6.51
N ILE A 97 1.10 2.61 -6.33
CA ILE A 97 2.05 2.72 -7.45
C ILE A 97 2.02 1.45 -8.31
N ALA A 98 2.00 0.27 -7.68
CA ALA A 98 1.92 -1.01 -8.40
C ALA A 98 0.62 -1.12 -9.21
N LEU A 99 -0.55 -0.80 -8.61
CA LEU A 99 -1.85 -0.81 -9.28
C LEU A 99 -1.93 0.21 -10.43
N SER A 100 -1.35 1.38 -10.25
CA SER A 100 -1.26 2.41 -11.28
C SER A 100 -0.41 1.93 -12.45
N LYS A 101 0.75 1.33 -12.16
CA LYS A 101 1.69 0.85 -13.17
C LYS A 101 1.12 -0.26 -14.06
N ILE A 102 0.33 -1.16 -13.51
CA ILE A 102 -0.33 -2.21 -14.30
C ILE A 102 -1.60 -1.73 -15.03
N GLY A 103 -1.90 -0.44 -14.98
CA GLY A 103 -3.04 0.16 -15.68
C GLY A 103 -4.41 -0.15 -15.06
N LEU A 104 -4.46 -0.75 -13.86
CA LEU A 104 -5.73 -1.11 -13.23
C LEU A 104 -6.55 0.12 -12.84
N LEU A 105 -5.89 1.17 -12.36
CA LEU A 105 -6.55 2.41 -11.93
C LEU A 105 -7.06 3.23 -13.11
N SER A 106 -6.47 3.07 -14.30
CA SER A 106 -6.92 3.74 -15.54
C SER A 106 -8.03 2.96 -16.26
N GLY A 107 -8.46 1.81 -15.74
CA GLY A 107 -9.45 0.94 -16.37
C GLY A 107 -8.96 0.23 -17.65
N SER A 108 -7.66 0.23 -17.88
CA SER A 108 -7.01 -0.41 -19.03
C SER A 108 -5.87 -1.30 -18.54
N PRO A 109 -6.17 -2.39 -17.82
CA PRO A 109 -5.14 -3.26 -17.26
C PRO A 109 -4.29 -3.89 -18.36
N ALA A 110 -2.97 -3.86 -18.19
CA ALA A 110 -2.02 -4.50 -19.09
C ALA A 110 -2.12 -6.04 -18.99
N GLU A 111 -1.94 -6.71 -20.12
CA GLU A 111 -1.77 -8.16 -20.15
C GLU A 111 -0.33 -8.49 -19.71
N LEU A 112 -0.17 -8.88 -18.45
CA LEU A 112 1.16 -9.16 -17.89
C LEU A 112 1.58 -10.59 -18.15
N SER A 113 2.84 -10.77 -18.56
CA SER A 113 3.49 -12.07 -18.55
C SER A 113 3.65 -12.58 -17.11
N LEU A 114 3.79 -13.90 -16.95
CA LEU A 114 4.06 -14.49 -15.64
C LEU A 114 5.30 -13.86 -14.96
N ASN A 115 6.37 -13.66 -15.74
CA ASN A 115 7.61 -13.06 -15.24
C ASN A 115 7.41 -11.63 -14.74
N THR A 116 6.70 -10.79 -15.50
CA THR A 116 6.39 -9.41 -15.11
C THR A 116 5.55 -9.38 -13.82
N GLY A 117 4.56 -10.26 -13.70
CA GLY A 117 3.76 -10.40 -12.49
C GLY A 117 4.57 -10.79 -11.27
N LEU A 118 5.48 -11.77 -11.41
CA LEU A 118 6.41 -12.18 -10.35
C LEU A 118 7.38 -11.06 -9.95
N MET A 119 7.88 -10.28 -10.91
CA MET A 119 8.74 -9.13 -10.63
C MET A 119 8.02 -8.07 -9.81
N ILE A 120 6.77 -7.73 -10.15
CA ILE A 120 5.96 -6.76 -9.38
C ILE A 120 5.67 -7.30 -7.97
N LEU A 121 5.31 -8.58 -7.86
CA LEU A 121 5.11 -9.22 -6.57
C LEU A 121 6.37 -9.11 -5.71
N ALA A 122 7.53 -9.51 -6.24
CA ALA A 122 8.81 -9.43 -5.54
C ALA A 122 9.18 -8.00 -5.14
N ALA A 123 8.89 -7.01 -6.00
CA ALA A 123 9.13 -5.59 -5.73
C ALA A 123 8.27 -5.03 -4.58
N CYS A 124 7.09 -5.61 -4.34
CA CYS A 124 6.19 -5.21 -3.26
C CYS A 124 6.55 -5.81 -1.89
N LEU A 125 7.28 -6.93 -1.86
CA LEU A 125 7.59 -7.67 -0.63
C LEU A 125 8.45 -6.88 0.38
N PRO A 126 9.48 -6.12 -0.02
CA PRO A 126 10.32 -5.42 0.95
C PRO A 126 9.51 -4.55 1.90
N ILE A 127 8.65 -3.67 1.39
CA ILE A 127 7.83 -2.81 2.25
C ILE A 127 6.77 -3.60 3.01
N GLY A 128 6.20 -4.65 2.43
CA GLY A 128 5.24 -5.50 3.12
C GLY A 128 5.86 -6.14 4.37
N ILE A 129 6.96 -6.86 4.21
CA ILE A 129 7.60 -7.62 5.28
C ILE A 129 8.26 -6.68 6.31
N VAL A 130 9.08 -5.74 5.84
CA VAL A 130 9.77 -4.81 6.74
C VAL A 130 8.79 -3.87 7.43
N GLY A 131 7.75 -3.40 6.72
CA GLY A 131 6.69 -2.59 7.29
C GLY A 131 5.93 -3.29 8.42
N LEU A 132 5.63 -4.60 8.25
CA LEU A 132 5.03 -5.41 9.31
C LEU A 132 5.91 -5.43 10.56
N VAL A 133 7.17 -5.83 10.40
CA VAL A 133 8.10 -6.01 11.53
C VAL A 133 8.43 -4.65 12.18
N SER A 134 8.73 -3.64 11.37
CA SER A 134 9.05 -2.29 11.85
C SER A 134 7.87 -1.66 12.62
N GLY A 135 6.65 -1.72 12.10
CA GLY A 135 5.47 -1.18 12.78
C GLY A 135 5.23 -1.81 14.15
N MET A 136 5.36 -3.14 14.24
CA MET A 136 5.23 -3.87 15.51
C MET A 136 6.30 -3.44 16.54
N HIS A 137 7.55 -3.35 16.13
CA HIS A 137 8.66 -2.95 17.02
C HIS A 137 8.61 -1.47 17.38
N GLN A 138 8.24 -0.61 16.43
CA GLN A 138 8.07 0.81 16.68
C GLN A 138 6.98 1.08 17.74
N GLY A 139 5.86 0.34 17.67
CA GLY A 139 4.81 0.43 18.68
C GLY A 139 5.31 0.09 20.10
N LYS A 140 6.06 -1.02 20.24
CA LYS A 140 6.66 -1.41 21.52
C LYS A 140 7.66 -0.36 22.02
N THR A 141 8.46 0.22 21.12
CA THR A 141 9.42 1.26 21.45
C THR A 141 8.69 2.55 21.86
N ALA A 142 7.57 2.88 21.19
CA ALA A 142 6.72 4.01 21.55
C ALA A 142 6.13 3.87 22.97
N VAL A 143 5.70 2.67 23.37
CA VAL A 143 5.26 2.38 24.74
C VAL A 143 6.35 2.74 25.75
N SER A 144 7.59 2.29 25.51
CA SER A 144 8.74 2.61 26.37
C SER A 144 9.02 4.11 26.41
N ALA A 145 8.91 4.81 25.26
CA ALA A 145 9.08 6.25 25.16
C ALA A 145 7.99 7.03 25.92
N ILE A 146 6.75 6.54 25.92
CA ILE A 146 5.65 7.09 26.75
C ILE A 146 6.02 7.04 28.23
N GLY A 147 6.66 5.97 28.71
CA GLY A 147 7.18 5.89 30.07
C GLY A 147 8.20 6.97 30.43
N ILE A 148 9.00 7.42 29.46
CA ILE A 148 9.91 8.59 29.65
C ILE A 148 9.10 9.87 29.80
N ILE A 149 8.09 10.06 28.96
CA ILE A 149 7.23 11.26 28.96
C ILE A 149 6.46 11.39 30.29
N VAL A 150 6.03 10.27 30.86
CA VAL A 150 5.35 10.26 32.16
C VAL A 150 6.26 10.80 33.26
N LYS A 151 7.50 10.32 33.29
CA LYS A 151 8.48 10.67 34.35
C LYS A 151 9.18 12.00 34.12
N LYS A 152 9.42 12.36 32.84
CA LYS A 152 10.20 13.53 32.42
C LYS A 152 9.59 14.18 31.18
N PRO A 153 8.47 14.93 31.32
CA PRO A 153 7.74 15.51 30.19
C PRO A 153 8.56 16.50 29.33
N ASP A 154 9.61 17.07 29.90
CA ASP A 154 10.58 17.95 29.22
C ASP A 154 11.49 17.20 28.25
N GLN A 155 11.65 15.88 28.41
CA GLN A 155 12.47 15.03 27.55
C GLN A 155 11.70 14.43 26.34
N PHE A 156 10.55 14.99 26.01
CA PHE A 156 9.70 14.52 24.91
C PHE A 156 10.46 14.35 23.58
N GLY A 157 11.26 15.34 23.18
CA GLY A 157 12.05 15.28 21.95
C GLY A 157 13.05 14.11 21.93
N LYS A 158 13.70 13.81 23.06
CA LYS A 158 14.60 12.67 23.16
C LYS A 158 13.84 11.33 23.15
N ALA A 159 12.68 11.29 23.78
CA ALA A 159 11.83 10.11 23.79
C ALA A 159 11.35 9.73 22.37
N MET A 160 11.06 10.72 21.52
CA MET A 160 10.66 10.51 20.12
C MET A 160 11.74 9.85 19.27
N LEU A 161 13.00 10.07 19.55
CA LEU A 161 14.10 9.51 18.74
C LEU A 161 14.12 7.98 18.77
N PHE A 162 13.68 7.35 19.87
CA PHE A 162 13.71 5.89 19.98
C PHE A 162 12.77 5.20 18.96
N PRO A 163 11.48 5.50 18.88
CA PRO A 163 10.62 4.93 17.86
C PRO A 163 11.00 5.42 16.45
N ALA A 164 11.47 6.65 16.26
CA ALA A 164 11.90 7.16 14.96
C ALA A 164 13.08 6.35 14.37
N MET A 165 14.00 5.86 15.20
CA MET A 165 15.08 4.99 14.73
C MET A 165 14.58 3.66 14.18
N VAL A 166 13.50 3.12 14.70
CA VAL A 166 12.88 1.88 14.18
C VAL A 166 12.23 2.12 12.82
N GLU A 167 11.68 3.30 12.58
CA GLU A 167 11.05 3.69 11.33
C GLU A 167 12.01 3.70 10.14
N THR A 168 13.30 4.04 10.37
CA THR A 168 14.29 4.16 9.30
C THR A 168 14.38 2.93 8.41
N TYR A 169 14.21 1.74 8.97
CA TYR A 169 14.22 0.48 8.19
C TYR A 169 13.03 0.36 7.25
N ALA A 170 11.86 0.82 7.67
CA ALA A 170 10.69 0.85 6.81
C ALA A 170 10.84 1.88 5.67
N ILE A 171 11.48 3.02 5.92
CA ILE A 171 11.78 4.01 4.89
C ILE A 171 12.75 3.44 3.85
N LEU A 172 13.78 2.71 4.27
CA LEU A 172 14.70 2.03 3.33
C LEU A 172 13.96 0.99 2.48
N ALA A 173 13.09 0.20 3.09
CA ALA A 173 12.28 -0.78 2.37
C ALA A 173 11.28 -0.12 1.41
N LEU A 174 10.69 1.01 1.80
CA LEU A 174 9.82 1.83 0.94
C LEU A 174 10.57 2.27 -0.32
N LEU A 175 11.78 2.82 -0.15
CA LEU A 175 12.59 3.28 -1.27
C LEU A 175 12.92 2.13 -2.23
N VAL A 176 13.36 0.98 -1.71
CA VAL A 176 13.65 -0.22 -2.52
C VAL A 176 12.40 -0.67 -3.27
N SER A 177 11.25 -0.75 -2.60
CA SER A 177 10.00 -1.17 -3.25
C SER A 177 9.56 -0.21 -4.36
N ILE A 178 9.64 1.11 -4.14
CA ILE A 178 9.29 2.11 -5.16
C ILE A 178 10.21 1.98 -6.38
N LEU A 179 11.53 1.91 -6.15
CA LEU A 179 12.50 1.79 -7.25
C LEU A 179 12.31 0.48 -8.02
N ALA A 180 12.09 -0.63 -7.30
CA ALA A 180 11.88 -1.93 -7.92
C ALA A 180 10.58 -1.97 -8.73
N VAL A 181 9.44 -1.51 -8.19
CA VAL A 181 8.17 -1.45 -8.93
C VAL A 181 8.33 -0.60 -10.19
N ASN A 182 8.97 0.58 -10.09
CA ASN A 182 9.16 1.45 -11.26
C ASN A 182 10.12 0.87 -12.29
N GLY A 183 11.09 0.07 -11.88
CA GLY A 183 12.05 -0.59 -12.77
C GLY A 183 11.48 -1.77 -13.57
N VAL A 184 10.32 -2.35 -13.17
CA VAL A 184 9.70 -3.46 -13.92
C VAL A 184 9.18 -2.96 -15.27
N PRO A 185 9.56 -3.54 -16.43
CA PRO A 185 8.96 -3.20 -17.71
C PRO A 185 7.52 -3.74 -17.78
N VAL A 186 6.57 -2.89 -18.09
CA VAL A 186 5.17 -3.24 -18.36
C VAL A 186 4.89 -2.78 -19.79
N ASN A 187 4.85 -3.74 -20.72
CA ASN A 187 4.61 -3.52 -22.15
C ASN A 187 3.20 -3.98 -22.50
#